data_4c99a0f2dbaf924f4131abbb398bfd71
#
_entry.id   4c99a0f2dbaf924f4131abbb398bfd71
#
_cell.length_a   1.000
_cell.length_b   1.000
_cell.length_c   1.000
_cell.angle_alpha   90.00
_cell.angle_beta   90.00
_cell.angle_gamma   90.00
#
_symmetry.space_group_name_H-M   'P 1'
#
loop_
_entity.id
_entity.type
_entity.pdbx_description
1 polymer ?
#
loop_
_entity_poly.entity_id
_entity_poly.type
_entity_poly.pdbx_seq_one_letter_code
_entity_poly.pdbx_strand_id
1 'polypeptide(L)'
;MNQPLPRYVDYMYSYPHKTAYRSFPSPVSLVPYLKQVEGQKASLYFHIPFCSHKCGYCNLFSLQTNRADYIATYLETLHKQAQQLSPLTTGLAFDSFAIGGGTPLLLTVPQLEYLLDTAALFGVHPSHTFTSVETSPEYADPCLLYT
;
A
#
# COMPACT_ATOMS: atom_id res chain seq x y z
N MET A 1 -17.00 -42.27 1.70
CA MET A 1 -15.85 -42.24 0.77
C MET A 1 -15.30 -40.84 0.83
N ASN A 2 -14.16 -40.65 1.54
CA ASN A 2 -13.48 -39.37 1.56
C ASN A 2 -12.71 -39.19 0.25
N GLN A 3 -13.22 -38.37 -0.68
CA GLN A 3 -12.40 -37.95 -1.79
C GLN A 3 -11.29 -37.04 -1.22
N PRO A 4 -10.02 -37.27 -1.57
CA PRO A 4 -8.96 -36.34 -1.18
C PRO A 4 -9.25 -34.98 -1.80
N LEU A 5 -9.14 -33.94 -0.98
CA LEU A 5 -9.25 -32.57 -1.46
C LEU A 5 -8.26 -32.35 -2.62
N PRO A 6 -8.65 -31.64 -3.67
CA PRO A 6 -7.74 -31.33 -4.77
C PRO A 6 -6.50 -30.65 -4.23
N ARG A 7 -5.34 -31.07 -4.74
CA ARG A 7 -4.02 -30.59 -4.30
C ARG A 7 -3.81 -29.09 -4.55
N TYR A 8 -4.60 -28.53 -5.45
CA TYR A 8 -4.65 -27.11 -5.78
C TYR A 8 -6.11 -26.67 -5.78
N VAL A 9 -6.40 -25.64 -5.02
CA VAL A 9 -7.70 -24.97 -5.03
C VAL A 9 -7.56 -23.78 -5.96
N ASP A 10 -8.52 -23.57 -6.86
CA ASP A 10 -8.54 -22.42 -7.73
C ASP A 10 -8.52 -21.14 -6.90
N TYR A 11 -7.74 -20.16 -7.33
CA TYR A 11 -7.67 -18.86 -6.66
C TYR A 11 -9.01 -18.14 -6.81
N MET A 12 -9.68 -17.96 -5.70
CA MET A 12 -10.95 -17.23 -5.66
C MET A 12 -10.68 -15.74 -5.42
N TYR A 13 -11.00 -14.91 -6.40
CA TYR A 13 -10.99 -13.45 -6.23
C TYR A 13 -12.12 -13.06 -5.28
N SER A 14 -11.78 -12.49 -4.13
CA SER A 14 -12.76 -12.00 -3.15
C SER A 14 -13.36 -10.63 -3.51
N TYR A 15 -12.93 -10.02 -4.61
CA TYR A 15 -13.45 -8.75 -5.13
C TYR A 15 -13.62 -8.83 -6.64
N PRO A 16 -14.38 -7.89 -7.25
CA PRO A 16 -14.64 -7.90 -8.68
C PRO A 16 -13.37 -7.93 -9.51
N HIS A 17 -13.36 -8.72 -10.56
CA HIS A 17 -12.25 -8.76 -11.50
C HIS A 17 -12.01 -7.36 -12.11
N LYS A 18 -10.74 -6.99 -12.34
CA LYS A 18 -10.34 -5.66 -12.84
C LYS A 18 -11.08 -5.20 -14.11
N THR A 19 -11.55 -6.14 -14.94
CA THR A 19 -12.37 -5.83 -16.12
C THR A 19 -13.77 -5.33 -15.80
N ALA A 20 -14.24 -5.51 -14.56
CA ALA A 20 -15.53 -4.99 -14.08
C ALA A 20 -15.45 -3.52 -13.64
N TYR A 21 -14.26 -2.99 -13.41
CA TYR A 21 -14.11 -1.59 -13.01
C TYR A 21 -14.51 -0.66 -14.15
N ARG A 22 -15.19 0.41 -13.77
CA ARG A 22 -15.64 1.47 -14.68
C ARG A 22 -15.30 2.82 -14.04
N SER A 23 -15.01 3.80 -14.89
CA SER A 23 -14.92 5.18 -14.42
C SER A 23 -16.27 5.64 -13.93
N PHE A 24 -16.29 6.38 -12.84
CA PHE A 24 -17.52 7.05 -12.42
C PHE A 24 -17.90 8.14 -13.44
N PRO A 25 -19.19 8.29 -13.75
CA PRO A 25 -19.66 9.33 -14.69
C PRO A 25 -19.45 10.74 -14.14
N SER A 26 -19.34 10.88 -12.83
CA SER A 26 -19.05 12.12 -12.11
C SER A 26 -18.21 11.82 -10.86
N PRO A 27 -17.45 12.80 -10.33
CA PRO A 27 -16.73 12.62 -9.07
C PRO A 27 -17.66 12.19 -7.93
N VAL A 28 -17.21 11.25 -7.12
CA VAL A 28 -17.95 10.73 -5.97
C VAL A 28 -17.27 11.20 -4.69
N SER A 29 -18.02 11.83 -3.78
CA SER A 29 -17.51 12.23 -2.47
C SER A 29 -17.24 11.00 -1.61
N LEU A 30 -16.07 10.93 -0.97
CA LEU A 30 -15.71 9.89 -0.02
C LEU A 30 -16.32 10.12 1.37
N VAL A 31 -16.67 11.35 1.71
CA VAL A 31 -17.10 11.74 3.06
C VAL A 31 -18.27 10.90 3.60
N PRO A 32 -19.36 10.63 2.84
CA PRO A 32 -20.46 9.81 3.35
C PRO A 32 -20.05 8.37 3.69
N TYR A 33 -19.08 7.81 2.95
CA TYR A 33 -18.58 6.45 3.17
C TYR A 33 -17.68 6.39 4.40
N LEU A 34 -16.79 7.37 4.56
CA LEU A 34 -15.90 7.46 5.72
C LEU A 34 -16.69 7.63 7.04
N LYS A 35 -17.77 8.41 7.02
CA LYS A 35 -18.66 8.55 8.18
C LYS A 35 -19.32 7.24 8.61
N GLN A 36 -19.59 6.32 7.69
CA GLN A 36 -20.21 5.02 8.02
C GLN A 36 -19.26 4.10 8.82
N VAL A 37 -17.95 4.34 8.70
CA VAL A 37 -16.90 3.55 9.37
C VAL A 37 -16.20 4.33 10.49
N GLU A 38 -16.74 5.50 10.86
CA GLU A 38 -16.20 6.31 11.95
C GLU A 38 -16.18 5.52 13.27
N GLY A 39 -15.09 5.63 14.02
CA GLY A 39 -14.87 4.88 15.25
C GLY A 39 -14.46 3.42 15.05
N GLN A 40 -14.42 2.92 13.83
CA GLN A 40 -13.92 1.58 13.53
C GLN A 40 -12.39 1.56 13.39
N LYS A 41 -11.81 0.39 13.64
CA LYS A 41 -10.41 0.11 13.32
C LYS A 41 -10.23 0.03 11.83
N ALA A 42 -9.15 0.64 11.35
CA ALA A 42 -8.80 0.68 9.94
C ALA A 42 -7.33 0.31 9.72
N SER A 43 -7.01 -0.12 8.52
CA SER A 43 -5.64 -0.35 8.07
C SER A 43 -5.26 0.73 7.05
N LEU A 44 -4.07 1.31 7.20
CA LEU A 44 -3.48 2.17 6.19
C LEU A 44 -2.62 1.32 5.25
N TYR A 45 -2.74 1.53 3.96
CA TYR A 45 -1.89 0.87 2.96
C TYR A 45 -1.29 1.88 1.99
N PHE A 46 0.01 1.84 1.84
CA PHE A 46 0.71 2.58 0.79
C PHE A 46 1.22 1.62 -0.28
N HIS A 47 0.87 1.90 -1.51
CA HIS A 47 1.33 1.13 -2.66
C HIS A 47 2.59 1.75 -3.25
N ILE A 48 3.68 0.99 -3.32
CA ILE A 48 4.93 1.39 -3.97
C ILE A 48 5.07 0.59 -5.26
N PRO A 49 4.76 1.16 -6.42
CA PRO A 49 4.68 0.40 -7.67
C PRO A 49 6.02 0.06 -8.31
N PHE A 50 7.14 0.34 -7.67
CA PHE A 50 8.46 0.24 -8.30
C PHE A 50 9.12 -1.11 -8.03
N CYS A 51 9.73 -1.69 -9.09
CA CYS A 51 10.54 -2.89 -9.04
C CYS A 51 11.79 -2.69 -9.89
N SER A 52 12.90 -3.35 -9.52
CA SER A 52 14.09 -3.46 -10.36
C SER A 52 13.84 -4.38 -11.57
N HIS A 53 13.06 -5.42 -11.36
CA HIS A 53 12.67 -6.38 -12.40
C HIS A 53 11.24 -6.88 -12.18
N LYS A 54 10.60 -7.34 -13.24
CA LYS A 54 9.24 -7.88 -13.17
C LYS A 54 9.30 -9.40 -13.01
N CYS A 55 8.75 -9.90 -11.92
CA CYS A 55 8.60 -11.35 -11.69
C CYS A 55 7.65 -11.97 -12.72
N GLY A 56 7.97 -13.17 -13.20
CA GLY A 56 7.18 -13.83 -14.27
C GLY A 56 5.74 -14.17 -13.89
N TYR A 57 5.40 -14.20 -12.60
CA TYR A 57 4.07 -14.46 -12.06
C TYR A 57 3.36 -13.20 -11.53
N CYS A 58 3.98 -12.02 -11.67
CA CYS A 58 3.46 -10.79 -11.08
C CYS A 58 2.18 -10.32 -11.80
N ASN A 59 1.10 -10.18 -11.05
CA ASN A 59 -0.17 -9.62 -11.49
C ASN A 59 -0.49 -8.26 -10.85
N LEU A 60 0.42 -7.73 -10.02
CA LEU A 60 0.26 -6.43 -9.37
C LEU A 60 0.51 -5.28 -10.36
N PHE A 61 -0.04 -4.13 -10.02
CA PHE A 61 0.33 -2.89 -10.69
C PHE A 61 1.75 -2.51 -10.27
N SER A 62 2.71 -2.78 -11.16
CA SER A 62 4.12 -2.50 -10.92
C SER A 62 4.78 -1.89 -12.15
N LEU A 63 5.70 -0.99 -11.91
CA LEU A 63 6.51 -0.30 -12.90
C LEU A 63 7.98 -0.69 -12.71
N GLN A 64 8.56 -1.33 -13.71
CA GLN A 64 9.98 -1.60 -13.70
C GLN A 64 10.75 -0.31 -14.00
N THR A 65 11.38 0.25 -12.98
CA THR A 65 12.19 1.47 -13.09
C THR A 65 13.17 1.62 -11.93
N ASN A 66 14.31 2.21 -12.24
CA ASN A 66 15.30 2.69 -11.28
C ASN A 66 15.47 4.23 -11.38
N ARG A 67 14.59 4.91 -12.09
CA ARG A 67 14.64 6.35 -12.27
C ARG A 67 14.27 7.07 -10.99
N ALA A 68 15.27 7.68 -10.36
CA ALA A 68 15.13 8.41 -9.09
C ALA A 68 14.12 9.57 -9.18
N ASP A 69 14.03 10.24 -10.34
CA ASP A 69 13.10 11.34 -10.59
C ASP A 69 11.64 10.86 -10.57
N TYR A 70 11.34 9.67 -11.10
CA TYR A 70 10.00 9.09 -11.06
C TYR A 70 9.60 8.70 -9.64
N ILE A 71 10.53 8.09 -8.89
CA ILE A 71 10.30 7.71 -7.51
C ILE A 71 10.03 8.96 -6.66
N ALA A 72 10.85 9.99 -6.78
CA ALA A 72 10.67 11.24 -6.05
C ALA A 72 9.32 11.90 -6.36
N THR A 73 8.97 12.04 -7.64
CA THR A 73 7.68 12.61 -8.07
C THR A 73 6.49 11.81 -7.54
N TYR A 74 6.61 10.49 -7.52
CA TYR A 74 5.57 9.62 -6.97
C TYR A 74 5.37 9.83 -5.47
N LEU A 75 6.46 9.86 -4.70
CA LEU A 75 6.41 10.05 -3.25
C LEU A 75 5.84 11.44 -2.89
N GLU A 76 6.21 12.48 -3.61
CA GLU A 76 5.62 13.82 -3.46
C GLU A 76 4.12 13.81 -3.75
N THR A 77 3.70 13.10 -4.81
CA THR A 77 2.29 12.99 -5.18
C THR A 77 1.50 12.22 -4.13
N LEU A 78 2.07 11.13 -3.61
CA LEU A 78 1.49 10.35 -2.53
C LEU A 78 1.32 11.21 -1.26
N HIS A 79 2.34 11.99 -0.93
CA HIS A 79 2.28 12.92 0.22
C HIS A 79 1.17 13.98 0.05
N LYS A 80 1.06 14.60 -1.13
CA LYS A 80 -0.04 15.54 -1.45
C LYS A 80 -1.40 14.88 -1.32
N GLN A 81 -1.54 13.65 -1.80
CA GLN A 81 -2.78 12.87 -1.65
C GLN A 81 -3.07 12.60 -0.17
N ALA A 82 -2.08 12.23 0.61
CA ALA A 82 -2.22 12.01 2.05
C ALA A 82 -2.67 13.29 2.78
N GLN A 83 -2.09 14.44 2.46
CA GLN A 83 -2.51 15.74 2.99
C GLN A 83 -3.98 16.08 2.70
N GLN A 84 -4.49 15.66 1.55
CA GLN A 84 -5.90 15.87 1.18
C GLN A 84 -6.85 14.88 1.88
N LEU A 85 -6.39 13.64 2.12
CA LEU A 85 -7.24 12.58 2.67
C LEU A 85 -7.22 12.52 4.20
N SER A 86 -6.09 12.81 4.85
CA SER A 86 -5.96 12.70 6.30
C SER A 86 -7.01 13.52 7.07
N PRO A 87 -7.37 14.76 6.68
CA PRO A 87 -8.43 15.49 7.37
C PRO A 87 -9.81 14.82 7.29
N LEU A 88 -10.03 14.00 6.25
CA LEU A 88 -11.29 13.30 6.06
C LEU A 88 -11.38 12.00 6.88
N THR A 89 -10.26 11.54 7.42
CA THR A 89 -10.14 10.25 8.13
C THR A 89 -9.95 10.41 9.65
N THR A 90 -10.14 11.62 10.20
CA THR A 90 -9.91 11.93 11.62
C THR A 90 -10.77 11.09 12.59
N GLY A 91 -11.88 10.55 12.12
CA GLY A 91 -12.72 9.63 12.89
C GLY A 91 -12.31 8.16 12.83
N LEU A 92 -11.26 7.81 12.10
CA LEU A 92 -10.75 6.45 11.99
C LEU A 92 -9.56 6.22 12.93
N ALA A 93 -9.47 5.01 13.48
CA ALA A 93 -8.31 4.56 14.25
C ALA A 93 -7.49 3.58 13.38
N PHE A 94 -6.36 4.04 12.88
CA PHE A 94 -5.46 3.17 12.13
C PHE A 94 -4.60 2.36 13.10
N ASP A 95 -4.89 1.08 13.26
CA ASP A 95 -4.16 0.15 14.16
C ASP A 95 -3.15 -0.73 13.42
N SER A 96 -3.15 -0.68 12.10
CA SER A 96 -2.17 -1.35 11.25
C SER A 96 -1.79 -0.50 10.04
N PHE A 97 -0.54 -0.65 9.61
CA PHE A 97 0.01 0.02 8.44
C PHE A 97 0.77 -1.00 7.58
N ALA A 98 0.56 -0.97 6.28
CA ALA A 98 1.30 -1.81 5.36
C ALA A 98 1.85 -1.01 4.17
N ILE A 99 3.08 -1.29 3.81
CA ILE A 99 3.75 -0.77 2.62
C ILE A 99 4.02 -1.97 1.71
N GLY A 100 3.40 -1.97 0.55
CA GLY A 100 3.50 -3.10 -0.36
C GLY A 100 3.45 -2.71 -1.83
N GLY A 101 3.27 -3.69 -2.70
CA GLY A 101 3.11 -3.49 -4.14
C GLY A 101 4.21 -4.10 -4.98
N GLY A 102 5.15 -3.30 -5.44
CA GLY A 102 6.34 -3.75 -6.18
C GLY A 102 7.43 -4.24 -5.21
N THR A 103 8.39 -3.38 -4.94
CA THR A 103 9.49 -3.66 -3.99
C THR A 103 9.73 -2.41 -3.14
N PRO A 104 9.02 -2.22 -2.04
CA PRO A 104 9.15 -1.04 -1.18
C PRO A 104 10.57 -0.76 -0.70
N LEU A 105 11.36 -1.78 -0.34
CA LEU A 105 12.74 -1.59 0.09
C LEU A 105 13.74 -1.30 -1.07
N LEU A 106 13.25 -1.07 -2.27
CA LEU A 106 14.02 -0.40 -3.33
C LEU A 106 14.22 1.09 -3.01
N LEU A 107 13.37 1.66 -2.15
CA LEU A 107 13.50 3.04 -1.69
C LEU A 107 14.75 3.20 -0.81
N THR A 108 15.39 4.36 -0.91
CA THR A 108 16.48 4.74 -0.02
C THR A 108 15.96 5.07 1.39
N VAL A 109 16.83 5.03 2.41
CA VAL A 109 16.46 5.39 3.78
C VAL A 109 15.75 6.75 3.86
N PRO A 110 16.24 7.85 3.27
CA PRO A 110 15.52 9.12 3.30
C PRO A 110 14.13 9.08 2.64
N GLN A 111 13.96 8.24 1.61
CA GLN A 111 12.65 8.05 0.96
C GLN A 111 11.68 7.24 1.83
N LEU A 112 12.19 6.25 2.57
CA LEU A 112 11.39 5.51 3.55
C LEU A 112 10.99 6.40 4.73
N GLU A 113 11.90 7.21 5.27
CA GLU A 113 11.60 8.20 6.30
C GLU A 113 10.50 9.16 5.83
N TYR A 114 10.61 9.72 4.63
CA TYR A 114 9.59 10.59 4.05
C TYR A 114 8.22 9.87 3.90
N LEU A 115 8.25 8.59 3.59
CA LEU A 115 7.03 7.78 3.50
C LEU A 115 6.39 7.56 4.88
N LEU A 116 7.20 7.32 5.91
CA LEU A 116 6.74 7.20 7.30
C LEU A 116 6.17 8.53 7.82
N ASP A 117 6.82 9.66 7.53
CA ASP A 117 6.29 11.01 7.83
C ASP A 117 4.95 11.26 7.13
N THR A 118 4.80 10.73 5.91
CA THR A 118 3.53 10.78 5.20
C THR A 118 2.45 9.95 5.90
N ALA A 119 2.79 8.78 6.43
CA ALA A 119 1.85 7.94 7.20
C ALA A 119 1.46 8.59 8.53
N ALA A 120 2.37 9.37 9.13
CA ALA A 120 2.10 10.10 10.37
C ALA A 120 0.95 11.12 10.24
N LEU A 121 0.65 11.61 9.03
CA LEU A 121 -0.53 12.45 8.77
C LEU A 121 -1.86 11.76 9.13
N PHE A 122 -1.88 10.43 9.15
CA PHE A 122 -3.04 9.62 9.54
C PHE A 122 -2.97 9.14 11.01
N GLY A 123 -2.03 9.67 11.80
CA GLY A 123 -1.80 9.22 13.18
C GLY A 123 -1.09 7.86 13.28
N VAL A 124 -0.55 7.36 12.18
CA VAL A 124 0.23 6.12 12.13
C VAL A 124 1.67 6.42 12.53
N HIS A 125 2.20 5.66 13.49
CA HIS A 125 3.58 5.78 13.92
C HIS A 125 4.17 4.38 14.16
N PRO A 126 5.34 4.03 13.58
CA PRO A 126 5.91 2.69 13.66
C PRO A 126 6.11 2.17 15.10
N SER A 127 6.35 3.06 16.07
CA SER A 127 6.50 2.67 17.49
C SER A 127 5.20 2.23 18.17
N HIS A 128 4.03 2.54 17.60
CA HIS A 128 2.73 2.29 18.21
C HIS A 128 1.75 1.55 17.30
N THR A 129 2.03 1.54 15.99
CA THR A 129 1.18 0.92 14.99
C THR A 129 1.88 -0.31 14.42
N PHE A 130 1.18 -1.45 14.38
CA PHE A 130 1.72 -2.63 13.72
C PHE A 130 2.02 -2.29 12.26
N THR A 131 3.30 -2.34 11.89
CA THR A 131 3.77 -1.94 10.56
C THR A 131 4.39 -3.13 9.85
N SER A 132 3.98 -3.37 8.61
CA SER A 132 4.56 -4.39 7.74
C SER A 132 5.06 -3.77 6.43
N VAL A 133 6.19 -4.26 5.96
CA VAL A 133 6.80 -3.81 4.70
C VAL A 133 7.12 -5.02 3.84
N GLU A 134 6.59 -5.02 2.63
CA GLU A 134 6.93 -6.05 1.63
C GLU A 134 8.32 -5.77 1.04
N THR A 135 9.05 -6.82 0.73
CA THR A 135 10.34 -6.73 0.05
C THR A 135 10.62 -7.96 -0.79
N SER A 136 11.66 -7.89 -1.61
CA SER A 136 12.30 -9.06 -2.21
C SER A 136 13.63 -9.36 -1.49
N PRO A 137 14.11 -10.62 -1.50
CA PRO A 137 15.35 -10.99 -0.82
C PRO A 137 16.58 -10.15 -1.22
N GLU A 138 16.58 -9.65 -2.44
CA GLU A 138 17.63 -8.79 -3.01
C GLU A 138 17.78 -7.46 -2.24
N TYR A 139 16.69 -6.93 -1.68
CA TYR A 139 16.62 -5.65 -0.99
C TYR A 139 16.48 -5.81 0.54
N ALA A 140 16.58 -7.01 1.06
CA ALA A 140 16.55 -7.25 2.50
C ALA A 140 17.91 -6.93 3.13
N ASP A 141 18.33 -5.67 3.05
CA ASP A 141 19.58 -5.18 3.65
C ASP A 141 19.38 -5.00 5.17
N PRO A 142 20.32 -5.50 6.01
CA PRO A 142 20.25 -5.28 7.46
C PRO A 142 20.13 -3.80 7.85
N CYS A 143 20.77 -2.90 7.12
CA CYS A 143 20.71 -1.46 7.38
C CYS A 143 19.27 -0.92 7.22
N LEU A 144 18.51 -1.42 6.23
CA LEU A 144 17.12 -1.04 6.00
C LEU A 144 16.14 -1.73 6.97
N LEU A 145 16.50 -2.91 7.49
CA LEU A 145 15.64 -3.68 8.40
C LEU A 145 15.70 -3.18 9.85
N TYR A 146 16.73 -2.40 10.21
CA TYR A 146 16.93 -1.86 11.56
C TYR A 146 16.80 -0.33 11.63
N THR A 147 16.32 0.31 10.56
CA THR A 147 15.99 1.73 10.53
C THR A 147 14.56 1.95 11.02
#